data_db08445bb320edc00155497e961e8c59
#
_entry.id   db08445bb320edc00155497e961e8c59
#
_cell.length_a   1.000
_cell.length_b   1.000
_cell.length_c   1.000
_cell.angle_alpha   90.00
_cell.angle_beta   90.00
_cell.angle_gamma   90.00
#
_symmetry.space_group_name_H-M   'P 1'
#
loop_
_entity.id
_entity.type
_entity.pdbx_description
1 polymer ?
#
loop_
_entity_poly.entity_id
_entity_poly.type
_entity_poly.pdbx_seq_one_letter_code
_entity_poly.pdbx_strand_id
1 'polypeptide(L)'
;MTEEELYKELGALTKNKEKWKESIPYVSSLLTHDSVKIEAKALWLLGEMGLIFPQSVQAAVPAIASFLDSPEPLLRERAVNAIGRIGRSSYTVIETYWTDLFRFAADEEPKVRLAFIWASENIATNTPGIYENHIPVFEKLLYDADDKV
;
A
#
# COMPACT_ATOMS: atom_id res chain seq x y z
N MET A 1 -19.29 -9.31 15.78
CA MET A 1 -18.62 -10.03 14.68
C MET A 1 -17.23 -10.45 15.13
N THR A 2 -16.89 -11.72 14.99
CA THR A 2 -15.55 -12.22 15.32
C THR A 2 -14.55 -11.78 14.27
N GLU A 3 -13.26 -11.87 14.61
CA GLU A 3 -12.17 -11.61 13.66
C GLU A 3 -12.32 -12.49 12.41
N GLU A 4 -12.62 -13.78 12.61
CA GLU A 4 -12.77 -14.73 11.51
C GLU A 4 -13.94 -14.37 10.60
N GLU A 5 -15.08 -14.01 11.18
CA GLU A 5 -16.27 -13.58 10.43
C GLU A 5 -15.98 -12.32 9.62
N LEU A 6 -15.29 -11.36 10.23
CA LEU A 6 -14.91 -10.10 9.60
C LEU A 6 -13.93 -10.35 8.44
N TYR A 7 -12.96 -11.23 8.66
CA TYR A 7 -12.01 -11.59 7.61
C TYR A 7 -12.72 -12.22 6.41
N LYS A 8 -13.68 -13.08 6.65
CA LYS A 8 -14.50 -13.71 5.59
C LYS A 8 -15.32 -12.65 4.85
N GLU A 9 -15.87 -11.70 5.57
CA GLU A 9 -16.64 -10.60 4.96
C GLU A 9 -15.76 -9.78 4.02
N LEU A 10 -14.54 -9.45 4.44
CA LEU A 10 -13.60 -8.74 3.58
C LEU A 10 -13.18 -9.58 2.37
N GLY A 11 -13.07 -10.89 2.55
CA GLY A 11 -12.80 -11.82 1.44
C GLY A 11 -13.93 -11.82 0.42
N ALA A 12 -15.17 -11.82 0.88
CA ALA A 12 -16.34 -11.74 0.00
C ALA A 12 -16.40 -10.40 -0.73
N LEU A 13 -16.10 -9.30 -0.02
CA LEU A 13 -16.07 -7.97 -0.63
C LEU A 13 -14.99 -7.86 -1.71
N THR A 14 -13.86 -8.53 -1.53
CA THR A 14 -12.77 -8.58 -2.51
C THR A 14 -13.27 -9.06 -3.87
N LYS A 15 -14.23 -9.98 -3.88
CA LYS A 15 -14.80 -10.57 -5.10
C LYS A 15 -15.99 -9.77 -5.64
N ASN A 16 -16.49 -8.81 -4.88
CA ASN A 16 -17.71 -8.06 -5.24
C ASN A 16 -17.38 -6.61 -5.54
N LYS A 17 -16.71 -6.40 -6.68
CA LYS A 17 -16.22 -5.07 -7.08
C LYS A 17 -17.32 -4.03 -7.26
N GLU A 18 -18.54 -4.46 -7.52
CA GLU A 18 -19.68 -3.56 -7.67
C GLU A 18 -19.95 -2.75 -6.40
N LYS A 19 -19.59 -3.30 -5.24
CA LYS A 19 -19.78 -2.66 -3.94
C LYS A 19 -18.57 -1.88 -3.45
N TRP A 20 -17.45 -1.89 -4.17
CA TRP A 20 -16.21 -1.31 -3.70
C TRP A 20 -16.32 0.18 -3.38
N LYS A 21 -16.83 0.96 -4.31
CA LYS A 21 -16.87 2.42 -4.11
C LYS A 21 -17.64 2.79 -2.85
N GLU A 22 -18.82 2.21 -2.65
CA GLU A 22 -19.65 2.51 -1.48
C GLU A 22 -19.08 1.93 -0.17
N SER A 23 -18.21 0.90 -0.28
CA SER A 23 -17.64 0.22 0.87
C SER A 23 -16.33 0.82 1.37
N ILE A 24 -15.74 1.77 0.63
CA ILE A 24 -14.46 2.38 1.00
C ILE A 24 -14.48 2.96 2.43
N PRO A 25 -15.49 3.73 2.85
CA PRO A 25 -15.52 4.23 4.23
C PRO A 25 -15.54 3.12 5.27
N TYR A 26 -16.26 2.04 5.02
CA TYR A 26 -16.29 0.89 5.93
C TYR A 26 -14.93 0.23 6.05
N VAL A 27 -14.29 -0.08 4.91
CA VAL A 27 -12.97 -0.71 4.90
C VAL A 27 -11.95 0.19 5.59
N SER A 28 -12.02 1.50 5.31
CA SER A 28 -11.14 2.49 5.96
C SER A 28 -11.30 2.47 7.48
N SER A 29 -12.54 2.30 7.98
CA SER A 29 -12.79 2.25 9.42
C SER A 29 -12.11 1.05 10.10
N LEU A 30 -11.84 -0.01 9.35
CA LEU A 30 -11.18 -1.21 9.87
C LEU A 30 -9.67 -1.04 10.06
N LEU A 31 -9.09 0.07 9.62
CA LEU A 31 -7.69 0.38 9.88
C LEU A 31 -7.41 0.66 11.37
N THR A 32 -8.46 0.90 12.16
CA THR A 32 -8.33 1.07 13.62
C THR A 32 -8.63 -0.20 14.39
N HIS A 33 -8.83 -1.32 13.70
CA HIS A 33 -9.10 -2.61 14.34
C HIS A 33 -7.85 -3.13 15.07
N ASP A 34 -8.05 -3.86 16.16
CA ASP A 34 -6.96 -4.40 16.99
C ASP A 34 -6.19 -5.56 16.34
N SER A 35 -6.76 -6.19 15.32
CA SER A 35 -6.17 -7.36 14.67
C SER A 35 -5.24 -6.95 13.54
N VAL A 36 -3.97 -7.38 13.60
CA VAL A 36 -3.01 -7.19 12.52
C VAL A 36 -3.53 -7.82 11.21
N LYS A 37 -4.16 -8.98 11.31
CA LYS A 37 -4.73 -9.68 10.17
C LYS A 37 -5.81 -8.85 9.46
N ILE A 38 -6.69 -8.22 10.23
CA ILE A 38 -7.75 -7.38 9.69
C ILE A 38 -7.18 -6.09 9.10
N GLU A 39 -6.28 -5.44 9.83
CA GLU A 39 -5.61 -4.23 9.33
C GLU A 39 -4.89 -4.50 8.02
N ALA A 40 -4.15 -5.60 7.94
CA ALA A 40 -3.41 -5.97 6.72
C ALA A 40 -4.36 -6.20 5.54
N LYS A 41 -5.49 -6.87 5.77
CA LYS A 41 -6.47 -7.12 4.73
C LYS A 41 -7.14 -5.82 4.28
N ALA A 42 -7.45 -4.93 5.21
CA ALA A 42 -8.03 -3.63 4.90
C ALA A 42 -7.06 -2.77 4.07
N LEU A 43 -5.79 -2.74 4.43
CA LEU A 43 -4.76 -2.02 3.67
C LEU A 43 -4.65 -2.56 2.23
N TRP A 44 -4.60 -3.88 2.09
CA TRP A 44 -4.53 -4.51 0.78
C TRP A 44 -5.74 -4.14 -0.08
N LEU A 45 -6.93 -4.25 0.51
CA LEU A 45 -8.17 -3.99 -0.21
C LEU A 45 -8.30 -2.51 -0.60
N LEU A 46 -7.91 -1.58 0.28
CA LEU A 46 -7.91 -0.15 -0.04
C LEU A 46 -6.96 0.17 -1.20
N GLY A 47 -5.82 -0.52 -1.28
CA GLY A 47 -4.92 -0.39 -2.41
C GLY A 47 -5.57 -0.83 -3.71
N GLU A 48 -6.24 -1.97 -3.70
CA GLU A 48 -6.97 -2.48 -4.87
C GLU A 48 -8.12 -1.54 -5.27
N MET A 49 -8.88 -1.07 -4.28
CA MET A 49 -9.95 -0.09 -4.52
C MET A 49 -9.41 1.21 -5.11
N GLY A 50 -8.23 1.64 -4.65
CA GLY A 50 -7.58 2.85 -5.13
C GLY A 50 -7.10 2.79 -6.56
N LEU A 51 -6.85 1.59 -7.11
CA LEU A 51 -6.54 1.44 -8.54
C LEU A 51 -7.71 1.88 -9.42
N ILE A 52 -8.93 1.66 -8.95
CA ILE A 52 -10.14 1.97 -9.70
C ILE A 52 -10.73 3.32 -9.28
N PHE A 53 -10.69 3.61 -7.98
CA PHE A 53 -11.33 4.81 -7.40
C PHE A 53 -10.33 5.63 -6.58
N PRO A 54 -9.27 6.17 -7.20
CA PRO A 54 -8.23 6.88 -6.43
C PRO A 54 -8.76 8.08 -5.66
N GLN A 55 -9.71 8.83 -6.22
CA GLN A 55 -10.28 9.98 -5.54
C GLN A 55 -11.16 9.57 -4.35
N SER A 56 -11.79 8.40 -4.45
CA SER A 56 -12.65 7.90 -3.36
C SER A 56 -11.85 7.42 -2.16
N VAL A 57 -10.62 6.95 -2.36
CA VAL A 57 -9.75 6.51 -1.25
C VAL A 57 -8.89 7.65 -0.69
N GLN A 58 -8.91 8.83 -1.30
CA GLN A 58 -8.04 9.94 -0.91
C GLN A 58 -8.13 10.26 0.59
N ALA A 59 -9.34 10.29 1.14
CA ALA A 59 -9.54 10.59 2.56
C ALA A 59 -8.90 9.54 3.48
N ALA A 60 -8.71 8.32 3.00
CA ALA A 60 -8.10 7.23 3.78
C ALA A 60 -6.57 7.23 3.68
N VAL A 61 -5.98 7.95 2.74
CA VAL A 61 -4.52 7.90 2.50
C VAL A 61 -3.70 8.28 3.74
N PRO A 62 -4.04 9.33 4.52
CA PRO A 62 -3.28 9.60 5.74
C PRO A 62 -3.28 8.44 6.74
N ALA A 63 -4.41 7.75 6.89
CA ALA A 63 -4.51 6.59 7.78
C ALA A 63 -3.67 5.41 7.24
N ILE A 64 -3.70 5.18 5.93
CA ILE A 64 -2.85 4.17 5.28
C ILE A 64 -1.38 4.51 5.54
N ALA A 65 -0.99 5.75 5.32
CA ALA A 65 0.40 6.20 5.51
C ALA A 65 0.87 6.08 6.96
N SER A 66 -0.04 6.13 7.94
CA SER A 66 0.34 5.97 9.34
C SER A 66 0.95 4.59 9.61
N PHE A 67 0.62 3.58 8.82
CA PHE A 67 1.17 2.23 8.95
C PHE A 67 2.61 2.11 8.41
N LEU A 68 3.11 3.12 7.72
CA LEU A 68 4.52 3.15 7.29
C LEU A 68 5.46 3.13 8.50
N ASP A 69 5.01 3.59 9.66
CA ASP A 69 5.79 3.60 10.88
C ASP A 69 5.45 2.42 11.82
N SER A 70 4.67 1.47 11.35
CA SER A 70 4.27 0.33 12.18
C SER A 70 5.47 -0.54 12.55
N PRO A 71 5.54 -1.07 13.80
CA PRO A 71 6.56 -2.04 14.17
C PRO A 71 6.34 -3.39 13.51
N GLU A 72 5.13 -3.66 12.97
CA GLU A 72 4.82 -4.89 12.27
C GLU A 72 5.24 -4.82 10.81
N PRO A 73 6.21 -5.65 10.37
CA PRO A 73 6.67 -5.61 8.96
C PRO A 73 5.54 -5.84 7.95
N LEU A 74 4.59 -6.73 8.28
CA LEU A 74 3.46 -6.99 7.38
C LEU A 74 2.65 -5.73 7.12
N LEU A 75 2.44 -4.91 8.14
CA LEU A 75 1.66 -3.68 7.99
C LEU A 75 2.44 -2.62 7.21
N ARG A 76 3.76 -2.52 7.40
CA ARG A 76 4.59 -1.64 6.57
C ARG A 76 4.53 -2.06 5.10
N GLU A 77 4.68 -3.37 4.84
CA GLU A 77 4.59 -3.93 3.49
C GLU A 77 3.26 -3.58 2.83
N ARG A 78 2.16 -3.82 3.52
CA ARG A 78 0.82 -3.57 2.99
C ARG A 78 0.56 -2.08 2.74
N ALA A 79 1.07 -1.21 3.62
CA ALA A 79 0.93 0.24 3.44
C ALA A 79 1.72 0.73 2.23
N VAL A 80 2.96 0.29 2.07
CA VAL A 80 3.79 0.64 0.90
C VAL A 80 3.10 0.19 -0.39
N ASN A 81 2.61 -1.04 -0.42
CA ASN A 81 1.92 -1.57 -1.61
C ASN A 81 0.62 -0.82 -1.90
N ALA A 82 -0.16 -0.47 -0.88
CA ALA A 82 -1.40 0.28 -1.06
C ALA A 82 -1.11 1.65 -1.67
N ILE A 83 -0.14 2.37 -1.13
CA ILE A 83 0.26 3.68 -1.66
C ILE A 83 0.74 3.55 -3.11
N GLY A 84 1.49 2.51 -3.42
CA GLY A 84 1.94 2.24 -4.78
C GLY A 84 0.79 2.05 -5.76
N ARG A 85 -0.20 1.24 -5.40
CA ARG A 85 -1.37 1.00 -6.25
C ARG A 85 -2.20 2.25 -6.46
N ILE A 86 -2.47 2.99 -5.40
CA ILE A 86 -3.21 4.25 -5.48
C ILE A 86 -2.44 5.23 -6.35
N GLY A 87 -1.12 5.33 -6.15
CA GLY A 87 -0.25 6.21 -6.91
C GLY A 87 -0.14 5.86 -8.38
N ARG A 88 -0.33 4.59 -8.74
CA ARG A 88 -0.38 4.17 -10.15
C ARG A 88 -1.54 4.86 -10.87
N SER A 89 -2.70 4.91 -10.22
CA SER A 89 -3.89 5.54 -10.80
C SER A 89 -3.85 7.06 -10.69
N SER A 90 -3.34 7.61 -9.59
CA SER A 90 -3.26 9.04 -9.38
C SER A 90 -2.11 9.39 -8.43
N TYR A 91 -1.00 9.82 -9.00
CA TYR A 91 0.15 10.25 -8.23
C TYR A 91 -0.20 11.40 -7.27
N THR A 92 -1.05 12.34 -7.71
CA THR A 92 -1.40 13.50 -6.89
C THR A 92 -2.06 13.13 -5.56
N VAL A 93 -2.75 11.99 -5.52
CA VAL A 93 -3.43 11.51 -4.30
C VAL A 93 -2.40 11.10 -3.24
N ILE A 94 -1.23 10.57 -3.64
CA ILE A 94 -0.22 10.08 -2.70
C ILE A 94 1.06 10.94 -2.68
N GLU A 95 1.10 12.01 -3.43
CA GLU A 95 2.29 12.85 -3.62
C GLU A 95 2.97 13.25 -2.31
N THR A 96 2.18 13.60 -1.29
CA THR A 96 2.68 14.01 0.02
C THR A 96 3.54 12.92 0.67
N TYR A 97 3.27 11.65 0.36
CA TYR A 97 3.94 10.51 0.98
C TYR A 97 5.00 9.86 0.09
N TRP A 98 5.14 10.31 -1.16
CA TRP A 98 6.02 9.67 -2.12
C TRP A 98 7.49 9.63 -1.67
N THR A 99 8.02 10.75 -1.17
CA THR A 99 9.41 10.81 -0.72
C THR A 99 9.67 9.91 0.48
N ASP A 100 8.68 9.72 1.35
CA ASP A 100 8.79 8.84 2.51
C ASP A 100 8.99 7.38 2.12
N LEU A 101 8.52 6.99 0.93
CA LEU A 101 8.65 5.61 0.47
C LEU A 101 10.11 5.18 0.30
N PHE A 102 11.01 6.12 -0.03
CA PHE A 102 12.41 5.78 -0.31
C PHE A 102 13.17 5.22 0.89
N ARG A 103 12.74 5.50 2.12
CA ARG A 103 13.35 4.91 3.31
C ARG A 103 13.20 3.39 3.36
N PHE A 104 12.19 2.85 2.68
CA PHE A 104 11.93 1.41 2.67
C PHE A 104 12.87 0.63 1.75
N ALA A 105 13.66 1.31 0.93
CA ALA A 105 14.76 0.68 0.20
C ALA A 105 15.80 0.10 1.16
N ALA A 106 15.88 0.61 2.39
CA ALA A 106 16.80 0.17 3.43
C ALA A 106 16.09 -0.48 4.62
N ASP A 107 14.80 -0.84 4.48
CA ASP A 107 14.06 -1.51 5.56
C ASP A 107 14.74 -2.83 5.92
N GLU A 108 14.73 -3.19 7.18
CA GLU A 108 15.35 -4.42 7.67
C GLU A 108 14.71 -5.70 7.12
N GLU A 109 13.43 -5.63 6.71
CA GLU A 109 12.69 -6.77 6.18
C GLU A 109 12.75 -6.82 4.66
N PRO A 110 13.22 -7.96 4.07
CA PRO A 110 13.29 -8.09 2.61
C PRO A 110 11.95 -7.87 1.90
N LYS A 111 10.84 -8.34 2.50
CA LYS A 111 9.51 -8.17 1.90
C LYS A 111 9.10 -6.72 1.81
N VAL A 112 9.53 -5.89 2.75
CA VAL A 112 9.25 -4.45 2.72
C VAL A 112 10.11 -3.78 1.66
N ARG A 113 11.39 -4.14 1.53
CA ARG A 113 12.25 -3.64 0.45
C ARG A 113 11.67 -3.99 -0.91
N LEU A 114 11.18 -5.23 -1.07
CA LEU A 114 10.53 -5.68 -2.31
C LEU A 114 9.25 -4.88 -2.58
N ALA A 115 8.46 -4.61 -1.53
CA ALA A 115 7.25 -3.80 -1.65
C ALA A 115 7.57 -2.39 -2.17
N PHE A 116 8.69 -1.80 -1.73
CA PHE A 116 9.12 -0.49 -2.23
C PHE A 116 9.40 -0.54 -3.74
N ILE A 117 10.04 -1.61 -4.22
CA ILE A 117 10.32 -1.77 -5.64
C ILE A 117 9.02 -1.87 -6.42
N TRP A 118 8.08 -2.71 -5.98
CA TRP A 118 6.78 -2.87 -6.64
C TRP A 118 5.95 -1.60 -6.61
N ALA A 119 5.95 -0.88 -5.48
CA ALA A 119 5.23 0.39 -5.37
C ALA A 119 5.82 1.42 -6.35
N SER A 120 7.14 1.49 -6.46
CA SER A 120 7.81 2.39 -7.37
C SER A 120 7.51 2.05 -8.83
N GLU A 121 7.49 0.76 -9.16
CA GLU A 121 7.12 0.29 -10.49
C GLU A 121 5.68 0.71 -10.83
N ASN A 122 4.76 0.52 -9.89
CA ASN A 122 3.38 0.95 -10.06
C ASN A 122 3.28 2.46 -10.34
N ILE A 123 3.90 3.26 -9.50
CA ILE A 123 3.85 4.73 -9.62
C ILE A 123 4.51 5.18 -10.92
N ALA A 124 5.67 4.61 -11.26
CA ALA A 124 6.42 4.96 -12.46
C ALA A 124 5.67 4.61 -13.76
N THR A 125 4.73 3.67 -13.71
CA THR A 125 3.96 3.26 -14.88
C THR A 125 3.30 4.47 -15.56
N ASN A 126 2.75 5.39 -14.78
CA ASN A 126 2.06 6.57 -15.31
C ASN A 126 2.78 7.89 -15.00
N THR A 127 3.81 7.86 -14.15
CA THR A 127 4.54 9.06 -13.74
C THR A 127 6.05 8.77 -13.66
N PRO A 128 6.66 8.34 -14.79
CA PRO A 128 8.05 7.86 -14.76
C PRO A 128 9.09 8.94 -14.47
N GLY A 129 8.85 10.17 -14.91
CA GLY A 129 9.84 11.25 -14.82
C GLY A 129 10.29 11.59 -13.40
N ILE A 130 9.45 11.31 -12.38
CA ILE A 130 9.80 11.62 -11.00
C ILE A 130 10.93 10.75 -10.45
N TYR A 131 11.24 9.63 -11.12
CA TYR A 131 12.29 8.70 -10.67
C TYR A 131 13.66 8.97 -11.28
N GLU A 132 13.79 9.89 -12.22
CA GLU A 132 15.07 10.16 -12.93
C GLU A 132 16.26 10.38 -11.98
N ASN A 133 16.06 11.12 -10.90
CA ASN A 133 17.11 11.46 -9.96
C ASN A 133 17.28 10.42 -8.83
N HIS A 134 16.56 9.31 -8.90
CA HIS A 134 16.55 8.29 -7.86
C HIS A 134 17.08 6.94 -8.31
N ILE A 135 17.62 6.85 -9.52
CA ILE A 135 18.17 5.61 -10.07
C ILE A 135 19.21 4.95 -9.16
N PRO A 136 20.13 5.69 -8.50
CA PRO A 136 21.10 5.05 -7.61
C PRO A 136 20.49 4.22 -6.49
N VAL A 137 19.29 4.58 -6.00
CA VAL A 137 18.60 3.80 -4.95
C VAL A 137 18.30 2.40 -5.48
N PHE A 138 17.83 2.30 -6.73
CA PHE A 138 17.47 1.02 -7.34
C PHE A 138 18.71 0.21 -7.73
N GLU A 139 19.78 0.87 -8.13
CA GLU A 139 21.05 0.20 -8.40
C GLU A 139 21.56 -0.54 -7.17
N LYS A 140 21.45 0.07 -5.99
CA LYS A 140 21.79 -0.56 -4.72
C LYS A 140 20.98 -1.82 -4.47
N LEU A 141 19.69 -1.80 -4.82
CA LEU A 141 18.80 -2.93 -4.59
C LEU A 141 19.15 -4.13 -5.47
N LEU A 142 19.88 -3.95 -6.56
CA LEU A 142 20.40 -5.05 -7.39
C LEU A 142 21.38 -5.94 -6.62
N TYR A 143 21.99 -5.41 -5.56
CA TYR A 143 22.96 -6.11 -4.72
C TYR A 143 22.38 -6.49 -3.36
N ASP A 144 21.05 -6.55 -3.27
CA ASP A 144 20.38 -6.90 -2.02
C ASP A 144 20.72 -8.32 -1.60
N ALA A 145 20.80 -8.55 -0.27
CA ALA A 145 21.10 -9.86 0.29
C ALA A 145 20.00 -10.89 0.02
N ASP A 146 18.79 -10.46 -0.27
CA ASP A 146 17.67 -11.32 -0.61
C ASP A 146 17.51 -11.38 -2.13
N ASP A 147 17.53 -12.59 -2.68
CA ASP A 147 17.46 -12.81 -4.14
C ASP A 147 16.16 -12.29 -4.77
N LYS A 148 15.10 -12.16 -3.98
CA LYS A 148 13.79 -11.70 -4.47
C LYS A 148 13.70 -10.18 -4.58
N VAL A 149 14.57 -9.47 -3.91
CA VAL A 149 14.64 -8.02 -3.96
C VAL A 149 15.48 -7.57 -5.15
#